data_8a90a5229384f4151a9361a9a9d862c5
#
_entry.id   8a90a5229384f4151a9361a9a9d862c5
#
_cell.length_a   1.000
_cell.length_b   1.000
_cell.length_c   1.000
_cell.angle_alpha   90.00
_cell.angle_beta   90.00
_cell.angle_gamma   90.00
#
_symmetry.space_group_name_H-M   'P 1'
#
loop_
_entity.id
_entity.type
_entity.pdbx_description
1 polymer ?
#
loop_
_entity_poly.entity_id
_entity_poly.type
_entity_poly.pdbx_seq_one_letter_code
_entity_poly.pdbx_strand_id
1 'polypeptide(L)'
;DTLRIEMGEFEILYSEELLQPVQATYTVTCPDAFVGDCETTIGWRVSRAKEFAGYDVATSKPKHYEKNDWDRGHLIPVASVDCDCASKALTYTYLNCALQDSGLNRGPWKQLEGQERKLAKSIDDEVKVIVDVLFDSQSAPMCYGCPTIPSAFRKTIIAGGDTMIYKFPNQD
;
A
#
# COMPACT_ATOMS: atom_id res chain seq x y z
N ASP A 1 13.95 -2.65 -13.40
CA ASP A 1 14.59 -2.13 -12.24
C ASP A 1 13.68 -2.04 -10.99
N THR A 2 12.83 -3.06 -10.83
CA THR A 2 11.97 -3.20 -9.67
C THR A 2 12.38 -4.43 -8.87
N LEU A 3 12.34 -4.27 -7.55
CA LEU A 3 12.65 -5.34 -6.61
C LEU A 3 11.34 -5.99 -6.17
N ARG A 4 11.25 -7.31 -6.32
CA ARG A 4 10.11 -8.09 -5.84
C ARG A 4 10.35 -8.49 -4.39
N ILE A 5 9.42 -8.12 -3.52
CA ILE A 5 9.51 -8.43 -2.09
C ILE A 5 8.27 -9.22 -1.69
N GLU A 6 8.45 -10.45 -1.26
CA GLU A 6 7.39 -11.27 -0.71
C GLU A 6 7.36 -11.09 0.80
N MET A 7 6.21 -10.69 1.33
CA MET A 7 6.02 -10.35 2.74
C MET A 7 4.88 -11.20 3.32
N GLY A 8 5.16 -12.49 3.49
CA GLY A 8 4.12 -13.44 3.89
C GLY A 8 3.11 -13.63 2.77
N GLU A 9 1.86 -13.22 3.00
CA GLU A 9 0.77 -13.32 2.01
C GLU A 9 0.71 -12.13 1.05
N PHE A 10 1.57 -11.14 1.23
CA PHE A 10 1.60 -9.94 0.41
C PHE A 10 2.81 -9.95 -0.52
N GLU A 11 2.67 -9.25 -1.63
CA GLU A 11 3.79 -9.04 -2.55
C GLU A 11 3.86 -7.56 -2.94
N ILE A 12 5.07 -7.01 -2.92
CA ILE A 12 5.32 -5.62 -3.32
C ILE A 12 6.44 -5.63 -4.36
N LEU A 13 6.22 -4.91 -5.46
CA LEU A 13 7.26 -4.52 -6.38
C LEU A 13 7.69 -3.10 -6.02
N TYR A 14 8.96 -2.93 -5.69
CA TYR A 14 9.50 -1.66 -5.22
C TYR A 14 10.58 -1.13 -6.15
N SER A 15 10.58 0.18 -6.40
CA SER A 15 11.60 0.87 -7.17
C SER A 15 12.48 1.70 -6.26
N GLU A 16 13.75 1.31 -6.13
CA GLU A 16 14.73 2.11 -5.39
C GLU A 16 15.05 3.43 -6.10
N GLU A 17 14.93 3.47 -7.43
CA GLU A 17 15.11 4.68 -8.21
C GLU A 17 14.03 5.72 -7.90
N LEU A 18 12.77 5.27 -7.89
CA LEU A 18 11.63 6.15 -7.59
C LEU A 18 11.44 6.38 -6.08
N LEU A 19 12.04 5.54 -5.23
CA LEU A 19 11.80 5.47 -3.79
C LEU A 19 10.31 5.31 -3.49
N GLN A 20 9.63 4.51 -4.32
CA GLN A 20 8.19 4.25 -4.22
C GLN A 20 7.89 2.79 -4.56
N PRO A 21 6.86 2.18 -3.94
CA PRO A 21 6.31 0.94 -4.46
C PRO A 21 5.65 1.22 -5.81
N VAL A 22 5.75 0.26 -6.73
CA VAL A 22 5.12 0.37 -8.05
C VAL A 22 3.95 -0.58 -8.21
N GLN A 23 3.89 -1.64 -7.41
CA GLN A 23 2.75 -2.56 -7.39
C GLN A 23 2.67 -3.25 -6.03
N ALA A 24 1.46 -3.51 -5.57
CA ALA A 24 1.20 -4.35 -4.41
C ALA A 24 0.07 -5.32 -4.73
N THR A 25 0.19 -6.56 -4.24
CA THR A 25 -0.82 -7.60 -4.42
C THR A 25 -1.19 -8.17 -3.06
N TYR A 26 -2.48 -8.25 -2.78
CA TYR A 26 -2.97 -8.84 -1.53
C TYR A 26 -4.33 -9.51 -1.74
N THR A 27 -4.67 -10.40 -0.81
CA THR A 27 -6.00 -10.98 -0.67
C THR A 27 -6.62 -10.40 0.59
N VAL A 28 -7.92 -10.09 0.55
CA VAL A 28 -8.65 -9.64 1.75
C VAL A 28 -8.85 -10.85 2.64
N THR A 29 -7.95 -11.07 3.60
CA THR A 29 -7.92 -12.27 4.44
C THR A 29 -8.68 -12.09 5.75
N CYS A 30 -8.76 -10.86 6.25
CA CYS A 30 -9.40 -10.54 7.52
C CYS A 30 -10.34 -9.36 7.33
N PRO A 31 -11.53 -9.59 6.74
CA PRO A 31 -12.49 -8.52 6.45
C PRO A 31 -13.07 -7.88 7.71
N ASP A 32 -12.99 -8.57 8.85
CA ASP A 32 -13.33 -8.01 10.16
C ASP A 32 -12.04 -7.65 10.89
N ALA A 33 -11.94 -6.41 11.31
CA ALA A 33 -10.75 -5.92 11.98
C ALA A 33 -10.43 -6.71 13.25
N PHE A 34 -9.16 -6.98 13.47
CA PHE A 34 -8.66 -7.55 14.72
C PHE A 34 -8.93 -6.57 15.86
N VAL A 35 -9.55 -7.07 16.94
CA VAL A 35 -9.96 -6.25 18.08
C VAL A 35 -9.07 -6.42 19.31
N GLY A 36 -7.94 -7.13 19.20
CA GLY A 36 -7.00 -7.30 20.30
C GLY A 36 -6.02 -6.13 20.41
N ASP A 37 -5.41 -6.00 21.59
CA ASP A 37 -4.35 -5.01 21.81
C ASP A 37 -3.00 -5.62 21.45
N CYS A 38 -2.15 -4.84 20.76
CA CYS A 38 -0.79 -5.23 20.47
C CYS A 38 0.14 -4.79 21.61
N GLU A 39 1.02 -5.67 22.06
CA GLU A 39 1.94 -5.41 23.18
C GLU A 39 2.89 -4.24 22.91
N THR A 40 3.21 -3.99 21.64
CA THR A 40 4.08 -2.89 21.26
C THR A 40 3.32 -1.95 20.33
N THR A 41 3.66 -0.66 20.39
CA THR A 41 3.13 0.33 19.45
C THR A 41 3.56 -0.04 18.05
N ILE A 42 2.57 -0.22 17.17
CA ILE A 42 2.81 -0.49 15.76
C ILE A 42 2.82 0.84 15.02
N GLY A 43 3.95 1.13 14.37
CA GLY A 43 4.11 2.34 13.60
C GLY A 43 4.96 2.12 12.36
N TRP A 44 5.09 3.16 11.55
CA TRP A 44 5.84 3.11 10.31
C TRP A 44 7.32 2.84 10.54
N ARG A 45 7.88 1.92 9.77
CA ARG A 45 9.30 1.54 9.82
C ARG A 45 9.96 1.85 8.48
N VAL A 46 11.21 2.30 8.52
CA VAL A 46 11.95 2.70 7.33
C VAL A 46 12.10 1.55 6.35
N SER A 47 12.45 0.36 6.81
CA SER A 47 12.50 -0.81 5.92
C SER A 47 12.47 -2.10 6.72
N ARG A 48 11.76 -3.09 6.17
CA ARG A 48 11.83 -4.48 6.60
C ARG A 48 12.41 -5.36 5.49
N ALA A 49 12.88 -4.75 4.42
CA ALA A 49 13.35 -5.49 3.26
C ALA A 49 14.53 -6.40 3.58
N LYS A 50 15.33 -6.06 4.59
CA LYS A 50 16.46 -6.90 5.01
C LYS A 50 16.00 -8.30 5.46
N GLU A 51 14.82 -8.39 6.09
CA GLU A 51 14.23 -9.69 6.46
C GLU A 51 13.84 -10.51 5.24
N PHE A 52 13.41 -9.86 4.15
CA PHE A 52 12.81 -10.52 3.00
C PHE A 52 13.72 -10.56 1.77
N ALA A 53 14.57 -9.55 1.59
CA ALA A 53 15.46 -9.45 0.44
C ALA A 53 16.92 -9.73 0.76
N GLY A 54 17.32 -9.71 2.02
CA GLY A 54 18.68 -9.96 2.45
C GLY A 54 19.61 -8.74 2.44
N TYR A 55 19.10 -7.56 2.07
CA TYR A 55 19.86 -6.30 2.09
C TYR A 55 18.96 -5.12 2.39
N ASP A 56 19.56 -4.00 2.76
CA ASP A 56 18.81 -2.77 3.04
C ASP A 56 18.38 -2.11 1.72
N VAL A 57 17.06 -2.04 1.51
CA VAL A 57 16.47 -1.41 0.33
C VAL A 57 16.34 0.09 0.59
N ALA A 58 16.75 0.91 -0.36
CA ALA A 58 16.53 2.35 -0.29
C ALA A 58 15.04 2.64 -0.46
N THR A 59 14.42 3.30 0.52
CA THR A 59 12.98 3.63 0.52
C THR A 59 12.75 5.11 0.81
N SER A 60 11.50 5.56 0.65
CA SER A 60 11.08 6.83 1.24
C SER A 60 11.22 6.75 2.77
N LYS A 61 11.27 7.90 3.41
CA LYS A 61 11.56 8.03 4.85
C LYS A 61 10.54 8.97 5.50
N PRO A 62 10.44 8.97 6.84
CA PRO A 62 9.52 9.86 7.55
C PRO A 62 9.54 11.31 7.11
N LYS A 63 10.74 11.87 6.89
CA LYS A 63 10.91 13.28 6.49
C LYS A 63 10.21 13.64 5.18
N HIS A 64 9.98 12.68 4.29
CA HIS A 64 9.33 12.93 3.00
C HIS A 64 7.83 13.18 3.13
N TYR A 65 7.24 12.85 4.28
CA TYR A 65 5.82 13.00 4.56
C TYR A 65 5.52 14.10 5.59
N GLU A 66 6.55 14.87 5.94
CA GLU A 66 6.45 15.95 6.91
C GLU A 66 6.36 17.30 6.21
N LYS A 67 5.58 18.22 6.79
CA LYS A 67 5.42 19.61 6.31
C LYS A 67 4.95 19.69 4.86
N ASN A 68 4.09 18.78 4.45
CA ASN A 68 3.44 18.76 3.13
C ASN A 68 2.08 18.10 3.25
N ASP A 69 1.34 18.02 2.13
CA ASP A 69 -0.01 17.46 2.09
C ASP A 69 -0.05 15.99 1.67
N TRP A 70 1.10 15.33 1.57
CA TRP A 70 1.17 13.92 1.21
C TRP A 70 0.96 13.03 2.43
N ASP A 71 0.00 12.12 2.33
CA ASP A 71 -0.18 11.08 3.34
C ASP A 71 0.79 9.93 3.09
N ARG A 72 1.09 9.19 4.15
CA ARG A 72 1.69 7.86 4.04
C ARG A 72 0.60 6.91 3.57
N GLY A 73 0.43 6.79 2.26
CA GLY A 73 -0.62 5.96 1.69
C GLY A 73 -0.26 4.48 1.74
N HIS A 74 -1.04 3.69 2.49
CA HIS A 74 -0.93 2.23 2.45
C HIS A 74 -1.43 1.75 1.10
N LEU A 75 -0.67 0.88 0.42
CA LEU A 75 -1.17 0.14 -0.74
C LEU A 75 -1.94 -1.10 -0.27
N ILE A 76 -1.34 -1.87 0.63
CA ILE A 76 -1.99 -2.98 1.31
C ILE A 76 -2.65 -2.39 2.55
N PRO A 77 -4.01 -2.34 2.60
CA PRO A 77 -4.68 -1.69 3.71
C PRO A 77 -4.66 -2.55 4.97
N VAL A 78 -4.37 -1.90 6.10
CA VAL A 78 -4.31 -2.56 7.41
C VAL A 78 -5.58 -3.36 7.68
N ALA A 79 -6.72 -2.70 7.56
CA ALA A 79 -8.01 -3.29 7.96
C ALA A 79 -8.44 -4.51 7.13
N SER A 80 -7.86 -4.72 5.95
CA SER A 80 -8.20 -5.85 5.09
C SER A 80 -7.36 -7.10 5.36
N VAL A 81 -6.24 -6.95 6.08
CA VAL A 81 -5.30 -8.03 6.37
C VAL A 81 -4.92 -8.08 7.87
N ASP A 82 -5.68 -7.39 8.70
CA ASP A 82 -5.43 -7.25 10.14
C ASP A 82 -5.97 -8.46 10.90
N CYS A 83 -5.34 -9.63 10.65
CA CYS A 83 -5.69 -10.89 11.31
C CYS A 83 -5.14 -10.96 12.73
N ASP A 84 -4.00 -10.31 12.97
CA ASP A 84 -3.30 -10.30 14.24
C ASP A 84 -2.27 -9.15 14.25
N CYS A 85 -1.54 -9.01 15.34
CA CYS A 85 -0.55 -7.94 15.47
C CYS A 85 0.63 -8.09 14.50
N ALA A 86 1.02 -9.31 14.16
CA ALA A 86 2.11 -9.55 13.21
C ALA A 86 1.71 -9.12 11.80
N SER A 87 0.52 -9.49 11.34
CA SER A 87 -0.03 -9.09 10.04
C SER A 87 -0.17 -7.58 9.94
N LYS A 88 -0.69 -6.96 11.00
CA LYS A 88 -0.82 -5.50 11.10
C LYS A 88 0.53 -4.81 10.96
N ALA A 89 1.55 -5.30 11.67
CA ALA A 89 2.89 -4.72 11.64
C ALA A 89 3.52 -4.78 10.25
N LEU A 90 3.26 -5.81 9.47
CA LEU A 90 3.79 -5.96 8.11
C LEU A 90 3.33 -4.85 7.18
N THR A 91 2.16 -4.26 7.40
CA THR A 91 1.65 -3.19 6.53
C THR A 91 2.31 -1.83 6.82
N TYR A 92 2.89 -1.63 8.01
CA TYR A 92 3.51 -0.37 8.42
C TYR A 92 5.00 -0.32 8.08
N THR A 93 5.30 -0.54 6.82
CA THR A 93 6.66 -0.41 6.29
C THR A 93 6.66 0.60 5.14
N TYR A 94 7.75 1.35 5.00
CA TYR A 94 7.88 2.28 3.86
C TYR A 94 7.95 1.57 2.51
N LEU A 95 8.13 0.25 2.48
CA LEU A 95 7.95 -0.55 1.26
C LEU A 95 6.49 -0.52 0.78
N ASN A 96 5.54 -0.39 1.70
CA ASN A 96 4.10 -0.35 1.45
C ASN A 96 3.54 1.08 1.52
N CYS A 97 4.37 2.08 1.34
CA CYS A 97 4.02 3.47 1.57
C CYS A 97 4.24 4.29 0.30
N ALA A 98 3.18 4.90 -0.20
CA ALA A 98 3.26 5.79 -1.35
C ALA A 98 2.93 7.23 -0.96
N LEU A 99 3.54 8.19 -1.67
CA LEU A 99 3.14 9.59 -1.58
C LEU A 99 1.74 9.73 -2.19
N GLN A 100 0.73 9.82 -1.34
CA GLN A 100 -0.67 9.85 -1.76
C GLN A 100 -1.34 11.13 -1.29
N ASP A 101 -2.10 11.77 -2.19
CA ASP A 101 -2.87 12.95 -1.84
C ASP A 101 -3.78 12.65 -0.65
N SER A 102 -3.82 13.56 0.34
CA SER A 102 -4.57 13.33 1.57
C SER A 102 -6.07 13.22 1.35
N GLY A 103 -6.62 14.00 0.43
CA GLY A 103 -8.05 13.93 0.09
C GLY A 103 -8.41 12.59 -0.55
N LEU A 104 -7.57 12.11 -1.46
CA LEU A 104 -7.74 10.80 -2.07
C LEU A 104 -7.62 9.68 -1.03
N ASN A 105 -6.55 9.69 -0.25
CA ASN A 105 -6.28 8.63 0.73
C ASN A 105 -7.39 8.50 1.78
N ARG A 106 -7.90 9.62 2.27
CA ARG A 106 -8.91 9.67 3.34
C ARG A 106 -10.35 9.59 2.82
N GLY A 107 -10.55 9.75 1.52
CA GLY A 107 -11.84 9.76 0.87
C GLY A 107 -12.08 8.55 -0.04
N PRO A 108 -12.08 8.73 -1.38
CA PRO A 108 -12.45 7.66 -2.31
C PRO A 108 -11.63 6.38 -2.16
N TRP A 109 -10.34 6.49 -1.88
CA TRP A 109 -9.46 5.34 -1.69
C TRP A 109 -9.89 4.50 -0.49
N LYS A 110 -10.10 5.15 0.64
CA LYS A 110 -10.58 4.50 1.87
C LYS A 110 -11.95 3.87 1.69
N GLN A 111 -12.85 4.54 0.96
CA GLN A 111 -14.18 4.01 0.67
C GLN A 111 -14.10 2.72 -0.15
N LEU A 112 -13.24 2.68 -1.15
CA LEU A 112 -13.06 1.47 -1.97
C LEU A 112 -12.50 0.32 -1.15
N GLU A 113 -11.54 0.58 -0.26
CA GLU A 113 -11.03 -0.43 0.67
C GLU A 113 -12.14 -1.03 1.54
N GLY A 114 -13.05 -0.19 2.02
CA GLY A 114 -14.23 -0.64 2.76
C GLY A 114 -15.16 -1.52 1.92
N GLN A 115 -15.34 -1.19 0.65
CA GLN A 115 -16.15 -1.98 -0.28
C GLN A 115 -15.50 -3.34 -0.56
N GLU A 116 -14.17 -3.42 -0.67
CA GLU A 116 -13.44 -4.68 -0.82
C GLU A 116 -13.74 -5.63 0.35
N ARG A 117 -13.73 -5.10 1.57
CA ARG A 117 -14.04 -5.90 2.77
C ARG A 117 -15.49 -6.37 2.80
N LYS A 118 -16.43 -5.50 2.42
CA LYS A 118 -17.85 -5.89 2.31
C LYS A 118 -18.05 -6.99 1.28
N LEU A 119 -17.38 -6.88 0.15
CA LEU A 119 -17.42 -7.90 -0.91
C LEU A 119 -16.88 -9.23 -0.39
N ALA A 120 -15.75 -9.21 0.32
CA ALA A 120 -15.14 -10.42 0.90
C ALA A 120 -16.07 -11.13 1.88
N LYS A 121 -16.91 -10.38 2.61
CA LYS A 121 -17.91 -10.95 3.52
C LYS A 121 -19.11 -11.54 2.79
N SER A 122 -19.45 -11.03 1.61
CA SER A 122 -20.67 -11.36 0.89
C SER A 122 -20.53 -12.51 -0.10
N ILE A 123 -19.30 -12.80 -0.55
CA ILE A 123 -19.06 -13.88 -1.52
C ILE A 123 -18.30 -15.03 -0.86
N ASP A 124 -18.52 -16.24 -1.38
CA ASP A 124 -17.82 -17.45 -0.94
C ASP A 124 -16.63 -17.72 -1.88
N ASP A 125 -15.74 -16.74 -2.00
CA ASP A 125 -14.57 -16.80 -2.87
C ASP A 125 -13.56 -15.77 -2.40
N GLU A 126 -12.32 -15.87 -2.89
CA GLU A 126 -11.27 -14.90 -2.60
C GLU A 126 -11.56 -13.55 -3.24
N VAL A 127 -11.25 -12.48 -2.53
CA VAL A 127 -11.15 -11.13 -3.09
C VAL A 127 -9.68 -10.79 -3.17
N LYS A 128 -9.14 -10.80 -4.39
CA LYS A 128 -7.75 -10.46 -4.67
C LYS A 128 -7.66 -9.06 -5.23
N VAL A 129 -6.70 -8.29 -4.75
CA VAL A 129 -6.52 -6.90 -5.17
C VAL A 129 -5.09 -6.68 -5.65
N ILE A 130 -4.98 -6.03 -6.80
CA ILE A 130 -3.69 -5.58 -7.36
C ILE A 130 -3.73 -4.06 -7.41
N VAL A 131 -2.77 -3.43 -6.76
CA VAL A 131 -2.62 -1.98 -6.76
C VAL A 131 -1.42 -1.63 -7.63
N ASP A 132 -1.65 -0.84 -8.67
CA ASP A 132 -0.58 -0.28 -9.49
C ASP A 132 -0.39 1.19 -9.15
N VAL A 133 0.85 1.58 -8.90
CA VAL A 133 1.24 2.98 -8.71
C VAL A 133 1.76 3.48 -10.04
N LEU A 134 1.12 4.51 -10.57
CA LEU A 134 1.37 4.98 -11.92
C LEU A 134 2.17 6.28 -11.92
N PHE A 135 3.08 6.37 -12.87
CA PHE A 135 3.91 7.55 -13.09
C PHE A 135 3.78 7.97 -14.55
N ASP A 136 3.81 9.26 -14.81
CA ASP A 136 3.73 9.81 -16.18
C ASP A 136 4.87 10.82 -16.42
N SER A 137 4.83 11.49 -17.56
CA SER A 137 5.86 12.47 -17.93
C SER A 137 5.93 13.68 -17.00
N GLN A 138 4.88 13.90 -16.20
CA GLN A 138 4.82 15.00 -15.22
C GLN A 138 5.29 14.55 -13.84
N SER A 139 5.45 13.25 -13.62
CA SER A 139 5.93 12.74 -12.34
C SER A 139 7.38 13.13 -12.13
N ALA A 140 7.67 13.75 -11.00
CA ALA A 140 8.99 14.21 -10.66
C ALA A 140 9.31 13.96 -9.18
N PRO A 141 10.60 13.82 -8.83
CA PRO A 141 10.99 13.75 -7.42
C PRO A 141 10.60 15.05 -6.70
N MET A 142 10.21 14.91 -5.42
CA MET A 142 9.87 16.07 -4.57
C MET A 142 11.07 17.02 -4.41
N CYS A 143 12.30 16.47 -4.44
CA CYS A 143 13.54 17.18 -4.31
C CYS A 143 14.67 16.28 -4.86
N TYR A 144 15.89 16.77 -4.88
CA TYR A 144 17.02 15.94 -5.29
C TYR A 144 17.20 14.75 -4.34
N GLY A 145 17.17 13.54 -4.87
CA GLY A 145 17.28 12.31 -4.08
C GLY A 145 16.02 11.96 -3.28
N CYS A 146 14.90 12.64 -3.54
CA CYS A 146 13.63 12.39 -2.89
C CYS A 146 12.78 11.40 -3.70
N PRO A 147 11.72 10.85 -3.07
CA PRO A 147 10.76 10.01 -3.80
C PRO A 147 10.09 10.77 -4.93
N THR A 148 9.80 10.05 -6.03
CA THR A 148 9.02 10.57 -7.14
C THR A 148 7.54 10.50 -6.80
N ILE A 149 6.81 11.60 -7.06
CA ILE A 149 5.38 11.69 -6.77
C ILE A 149 4.60 10.92 -7.84
N PRO A 150 3.80 9.91 -7.46
CA PRO A 150 2.95 9.20 -8.42
C PRO A 150 1.90 10.10 -9.06
N SER A 151 1.54 9.81 -10.32
CA SER A 151 0.49 10.56 -11.02
C SER A 151 -0.90 10.02 -10.72
N ALA A 152 -1.02 8.72 -10.46
CA ALA A 152 -2.30 8.05 -10.25
C ALA A 152 -2.09 6.69 -9.60
N PHE A 153 -3.20 6.11 -9.14
CA PHE A 153 -3.26 4.74 -8.61
C PHE A 153 -4.35 3.98 -9.35
N ARG A 154 -4.09 2.71 -9.65
CA ARG A 154 -5.09 1.84 -10.25
C ARG A 154 -5.28 0.61 -9.37
N LYS A 155 -6.52 0.29 -9.05
CA LYS A 155 -6.88 -0.95 -8.35
C LYS A 155 -7.58 -1.89 -9.30
N THR A 156 -7.14 -3.14 -9.31
CA THR A 156 -7.80 -4.24 -9.98
C THR A 156 -8.30 -5.19 -8.91
N ILE A 157 -9.61 -5.37 -8.83
CA ILE A 157 -10.27 -6.25 -7.84
C ILE A 157 -10.81 -7.47 -8.58
N ILE A 158 -10.35 -8.64 -8.18
CA ILE A 158 -10.74 -9.92 -8.79
C ILE A 158 -11.53 -10.73 -7.76
N ALA A 159 -12.80 -10.97 -8.03
CA ALA A 159 -13.70 -11.64 -7.09
C ALA A 159 -14.85 -12.34 -7.82
N GLY A 160 -15.12 -13.60 -7.47
CA GLY A 160 -16.26 -14.34 -8.00
C GLY A 160 -16.30 -14.47 -9.53
N GLY A 161 -15.13 -14.54 -10.17
CA GLY A 161 -15.04 -14.61 -11.63
C GLY A 161 -15.11 -13.25 -12.33
N ASP A 162 -15.35 -12.17 -11.59
CA ASP A 162 -15.43 -10.81 -12.12
C ASP A 162 -14.14 -10.05 -11.86
N THR A 163 -13.82 -9.10 -12.75
CA THR A 163 -12.70 -8.18 -12.59
C THR A 163 -13.21 -6.75 -12.68
N MET A 164 -12.90 -5.95 -11.66
CA MET A 164 -13.28 -4.54 -11.58
C MET A 164 -12.02 -3.70 -11.52
N ILE A 165 -11.96 -2.64 -12.31
CA ILE A 165 -10.80 -1.77 -12.41
C ILE A 165 -11.20 -0.34 -12.07
N TYR A 166 -10.48 0.28 -11.13
CA TYR A 166 -10.68 1.67 -10.70
C TYR A 166 -9.37 2.43 -10.83
N LYS A 167 -9.43 3.62 -11.39
CA LYS A 167 -8.27 4.50 -11.49
C LYS A 167 -8.55 5.82 -10.79
N PHE A 168 -7.60 6.27 -9.97
CA PHE A 168 -7.69 7.50 -9.20
C PHE A 168 -6.50 8.39 -9.52
N PRO A 169 -6.71 9.61 -10.05
CA PRO A 169 -5.63 10.60 -10.09
C PRO A 169 -5.11 10.87 -8.67
N ASN A 170 -3.81 11.10 -8.53
CA ASN A 170 -3.21 11.40 -7.23
C ASN A 170 -3.44 12.86 -6.85
N GLN A 171 -4.70 13.22 -6.71
CA GLN A 171 -5.17 14.55 -6.38
C GLN A 171 -6.55 14.47 -5.76
N ASP A 172 -6.97 15.56 -5.14
CA ASP A 172 -8.29 15.67 -4.52
C ASP A 172 -9.41 15.78 -5.58
#